data_9b1a310041f692117f248f6f115c20fc
#
_entry.id   9b1a310041f692117f248f6f115c20fc
#
_cell.length_a   1.000
_cell.length_b   1.000
_cell.length_c   1.000
_cell.angle_alpha   90.00
_cell.angle_beta   90.00
_cell.angle_gamma   90.00
#
_symmetry.space_group_name_H-M   'P 1'
#
loop_
_entity.id
_entity.type
_entity.pdbx_description
1 polymer ?
#
loop_
_entity_poly.entity_id
_entity_poly.type
_entity_poly.pdbx_seq_one_letter_code
_entity_poly.pdbx_strand_id
1 'polypeptide(L)'
;VTAVGSITGLGDLIFISRSTASSSASLSITSGIDSTYKEYIFVFNNIHAASDSAIFTFQANASGGSGFNETITSSMFRAFQLETGSANGLGYQTSGDQAQGSSYNQVFFDGISDGNDSSGSGTLHLFDPSNTTFVKHFIANTMHMNPTGAEGAIHSFAAGYFNTTSAIDEVSFKMSSGNIDSGVIKLYGVN
;
A
#
# COMPACT_ATOMS: atom_id res chain seq x y z
N VAL A 1 -29.82 21.88 11.79
CA VAL A 1 -29.58 20.46 11.62
C VAL A 1 -28.93 19.99 12.92
N THR A 2 -29.66 19.29 13.76
CA THR A 2 -29.16 18.70 15.00
C THR A 2 -28.19 17.58 14.61
N ALA A 3 -26.95 17.64 15.09
CA ALA A 3 -25.99 16.56 14.92
C ALA A 3 -26.60 15.30 15.54
N VAL A 4 -26.75 14.25 14.74
CA VAL A 4 -27.09 12.92 15.25
C VAL A 4 -25.88 12.50 16.08
N GLY A 5 -26.12 12.19 17.35
CA GLY A 5 -25.06 11.72 18.24
C GLY A 5 -24.32 10.53 17.61
N SER A 6 -23.01 10.51 17.81
CA SER A 6 -22.13 9.42 17.38
C SER A 6 -22.72 8.08 17.82
N ILE A 7 -23.03 7.22 16.87
CA ILE A 7 -23.40 5.81 17.16
C ILE A 7 -22.08 5.08 17.42
N THR A 8 -21.72 4.94 18.69
CA THR A 8 -20.55 4.14 19.08
C THR A 8 -20.89 2.65 18.99
N GLY A 9 -20.07 1.89 18.26
CA GLY A 9 -20.13 0.42 18.25
C GLY A 9 -20.41 -0.26 16.91
N LEU A 10 -20.46 0.47 15.81
CA LEU A 10 -20.51 -0.10 14.47
C LEU A 10 -19.15 0.15 13.82
N GLY A 11 -18.20 -0.74 13.91
CA GLY A 11 -16.91 -0.76 13.22
C GLY A 11 -16.55 0.47 12.35
N ASP A 12 -16.44 1.65 12.97
CA ASP A 12 -16.31 2.91 12.26
C ASP A 12 -14.87 3.07 11.73
N LEU A 13 -14.76 3.42 10.46
CA LEU A 13 -13.52 3.93 9.89
C LEU A 13 -13.27 5.34 10.43
N ILE A 14 -12.26 5.49 11.26
CA ILE A 14 -11.87 6.78 11.84
C ILE A 14 -10.75 7.37 11.00
N PHE A 15 -11.01 8.50 10.36
CA PHE A 15 -10.01 9.23 9.58
C PHE A 15 -8.90 9.76 10.50
N ILE A 16 -7.63 9.45 10.17
CA ILE A 16 -6.45 9.89 10.93
C ILE A 16 -5.68 10.96 10.18
N SER A 17 -5.26 10.66 8.94
CA SER A 17 -4.43 11.59 8.17
C SER A 17 -4.60 11.43 6.66
N ARG A 18 -4.13 12.45 5.93
CA ARG A 18 -4.07 12.48 4.47
C ARG A 18 -2.71 12.99 4.02
N SER A 19 -2.06 12.26 3.14
CA SER A 19 -0.87 12.69 2.42
C SER A 19 -1.19 12.83 0.93
N THR A 20 -0.79 13.95 0.33
CA THR A 20 -1.01 14.22 -1.10
C THR A 20 0.35 14.30 -1.78
N ALA A 21 0.54 13.51 -2.83
CA ALA A 21 1.74 13.59 -3.66
C ALA A 21 1.70 14.83 -4.57
N SER A 22 2.85 15.43 -4.76
CA SER A 22 3.12 16.49 -5.71
C SER A 22 4.58 16.35 -6.14
N SER A 23 4.84 15.47 -7.10
CA SER A 23 6.18 15.06 -7.52
C SER A 23 7.08 14.65 -6.34
N SER A 24 6.55 13.79 -5.48
CA SER A 24 7.14 13.41 -4.19
C SER A 24 8.01 12.18 -4.32
N ALA A 25 9.26 12.24 -3.83
CA ALA A 25 10.17 11.10 -3.82
C ALA A 25 9.65 9.94 -2.93
N SER A 26 8.93 10.29 -1.86
CA SER A 26 8.21 9.35 -1.00
C SER A 26 7.10 10.07 -0.25
N LEU A 27 6.13 9.31 0.27
CA LEU A 27 5.15 9.75 1.25
C LEU A 27 5.30 8.87 2.49
N SER A 28 5.80 9.45 3.59
CA SER A 28 5.97 8.74 4.85
C SER A 28 4.92 9.21 5.86
N ILE A 29 4.26 8.27 6.50
CA ILE A 29 3.32 8.48 7.60
C ILE A 29 4.07 8.08 8.86
N THR A 30 4.48 9.10 9.64
CA THR A 30 5.35 8.97 10.81
C THR A 30 4.62 9.28 12.12
N SER A 31 3.30 9.30 12.10
CA SER A 31 2.46 9.52 13.28
C SER A 31 1.05 8.97 13.05
N GLY A 32 0.35 8.67 14.14
CA GLY A 32 -1.03 8.20 14.11
C GLY A 32 -1.17 6.67 13.94
N ILE A 33 -0.07 5.92 13.89
CA ILE A 33 -0.04 4.46 13.99
C ILE A 33 0.44 4.11 15.39
N ASP A 34 -0.47 3.68 16.25
CA ASP A 34 -0.19 3.44 17.67
C ASP A 34 -1.08 2.31 18.24
N SER A 35 -1.30 2.27 19.54
CA SER A 35 -2.12 1.25 20.20
C SER A 35 -3.63 1.56 20.21
N THR A 36 -4.06 2.67 19.62
CA THR A 36 -5.45 3.12 19.63
C THR A 36 -6.34 2.16 18.84
N TYR A 37 -5.87 1.69 17.69
CA TYR A 37 -6.63 0.80 16.81
C TYR A 37 -5.89 -0.53 16.62
N LYS A 38 -6.65 -1.60 16.39
CA LYS A 38 -6.11 -2.93 16.08
C LYS A 38 -5.91 -3.16 14.59
N GLU A 39 -6.49 -2.33 13.77
CA GLU A 39 -6.32 -2.35 12.33
C GLU A 39 -6.20 -0.94 11.81
N TYR A 40 -5.25 -0.74 10.89
CA TYR A 40 -5.04 0.49 10.16
C TYR A 40 -5.20 0.24 8.68
N ILE A 41 -5.93 1.13 7.99
CA ILE A 41 -6.18 1.03 6.56
C ILE A 41 -5.61 2.24 5.85
N PHE A 42 -4.66 1.99 4.94
CA PHE A 42 -4.18 2.99 3.99
C PHE A 42 -5.03 2.87 2.72
N VAL A 43 -5.69 3.96 2.34
CA VAL A 43 -6.50 4.03 1.13
C VAL A 43 -5.76 4.85 0.09
N PHE A 44 -5.48 4.24 -1.05
CA PHE A 44 -4.81 4.85 -2.20
C PHE A 44 -5.84 5.35 -3.21
N ASN A 45 -5.72 6.62 -3.59
CA ASN A 45 -6.57 7.22 -4.62
C ASN A 45 -5.70 7.84 -5.71
N ASN A 46 -5.86 7.34 -6.93
CA ASN A 46 -5.22 7.87 -8.13
C ASN A 46 -3.70 8.09 -7.95
N ILE A 47 -3.01 7.06 -7.47
CA ILE A 47 -1.55 7.09 -7.40
C ILE A 47 -1.01 7.04 -8.82
N HIS A 48 -0.26 8.06 -9.22
CA HIS A 48 0.32 8.21 -10.54
C HIS A 48 1.85 8.29 -10.44
N ALA A 49 2.54 7.65 -11.37
CA ALA A 49 3.99 7.63 -11.43
C ALA A 49 4.55 8.71 -12.37
N ALA A 50 5.68 9.30 -12.01
CA ALA A 50 6.41 10.23 -12.88
C ALA A 50 7.26 9.53 -13.96
N SER A 51 7.32 8.19 -13.92
CA SER A 51 8.12 7.38 -14.86
C SER A 51 7.35 6.12 -15.21
N ASP A 52 7.35 5.77 -16.49
CA ASP A 52 6.71 4.53 -16.97
C ASP A 52 7.31 3.30 -16.29
N SER A 53 6.47 2.30 -16.09
CA SER A 53 6.84 1.03 -15.46
C SER A 53 7.37 1.14 -14.03
N ALA A 54 7.12 2.25 -13.33
CA ALA A 54 7.49 2.41 -11.94
C ALA A 54 6.55 1.63 -11.03
N ILE A 55 7.09 0.85 -10.11
CA ILE A 55 6.34 0.01 -9.18
C ILE A 55 6.04 0.80 -7.91
N PHE A 56 4.77 0.89 -7.51
CA PHE A 56 4.41 1.47 -6.23
C PHE A 56 4.64 0.49 -5.10
N THR A 57 5.41 0.92 -4.10
CA THR A 57 5.94 0.06 -3.04
C THR A 57 5.74 0.67 -1.66
N PHE A 58 5.84 -0.16 -0.61
CA PHE A 58 5.80 0.28 0.78
C PHE A 58 6.82 -0.44 1.65
N GLN A 59 7.17 0.18 2.76
CA GLN A 59 7.99 -0.40 3.81
C GLN A 59 7.61 0.23 5.15
N ALA A 60 7.98 -0.41 6.26
CA ALA A 60 7.71 0.08 7.60
C ALA A 60 9.00 0.34 8.39
N ASN A 61 8.86 1.07 9.48
CA ASN A 61 9.88 1.25 10.50
C ASN A 61 9.33 0.82 11.86
N ALA A 62 10.08 0.02 12.58
CA ALA A 62 9.75 -0.36 13.95
C ALA A 62 10.09 0.77 14.91
N SER A 63 9.29 0.91 15.95
CA SER A 63 9.47 1.93 16.99
C SER A 63 10.88 1.87 17.61
N GLY A 64 11.56 3.01 17.57
CA GLY A 64 12.96 3.13 17.98
C GLY A 64 13.99 2.65 16.96
N GLY A 65 13.54 2.16 15.79
CA GLY A 65 14.40 1.82 14.67
C GLY A 65 14.85 3.04 13.87
N SER A 66 15.67 2.81 12.85
CA SER A 66 16.10 3.83 11.91
C SER A 66 15.95 3.35 10.47
N GLY A 67 15.15 4.09 9.69
CA GLY A 67 14.93 3.80 8.28
C GLY A 67 13.84 2.74 8.04
N PHE A 68 13.31 2.75 6.83
CA PHE A 68 12.26 1.85 6.37
C PHE A 68 12.87 0.59 5.77
N ASN A 69 13.17 -0.41 6.60
CA ASN A 69 13.95 -1.60 6.23
C ASN A 69 13.58 -2.86 7.03
N GLU A 70 12.36 -2.94 7.57
CA GLU A 70 11.90 -4.11 8.28
C GLU A 70 11.92 -5.36 7.41
N THR A 71 12.27 -6.49 8.00
CA THR A 71 12.30 -7.77 7.29
C THR A 71 10.88 -8.23 6.95
N ILE A 72 10.61 -8.52 5.68
CA ILE A 72 9.30 -8.92 5.16
C ILE A 72 9.37 -10.34 4.60
N THR A 73 8.32 -11.13 4.86
CA THR A 73 7.95 -12.30 4.07
C THR A 73 6.55 -12.06 3.51
N SER A 74 6.41 -12.19 2.19
CA SER A 74 5.14 -11.92 1.52
C SER A 74 4.88 -12.89 0.39
N SER A 75 3.64 -12.91 -0.08
CA SER A 75 3.20 -13.57 -1.31
C SER A 75 2.42 -12.57 -2.14
N MET A 76 2.43 -12.75 -3.46
CA MET A 76 1.67 -11.92 -4.39
C MET A 76 1.07 -12.76 -5.50
N PHE A 77 -0.17 -12.45 -5.88
CA PHE A 77 -0.78 -12.92 -7.12
C PHE A 77 -1.52 -11.77 -7.81
N ARG A 78 -1.70 -11.89 -9.13
CA ARG A 78 -2.45 -10.91 -9.91
C ARG A 78 -3.49 -11.55 -10.80
N ALA A 79 -4.57 -10.80 -11.08
CA ALA A 79 -5.42 -11.00 -12.23
C ALA A 79 -5.25 -9.81 -13.19
N PHE A 80 -5.29 -10.05 -14.50
CA PHE A 80 -5.18 -8.97 -15.49
C PHE A 80 -6.06 -9.21 -16.71
N GLN A 81 -6.42 -8.11 -17.37
CA GLN A 81 -7.12 -8.11 -18.65
C GLN A 81 -6.58 -6.96 -19.50
N LEU A 82 -6.02 -7.26 -20.68
CA LEU A 82 -5.61 -6.24 -21.63
C LEU A 82 -6.82 -5.63 -22.34
N GLU A 83 -6.76 -4.33 -22.65
CA GLU A 83 -7.82 -3.60 -23.35
C GLU A 83 -8.09 -4.15 -24.75
N THR A 84 -7.05 -4.65 -25.42
CA THR A 84 -7.18 -5.30 -26.73
C THR A 84 -7.96 -6.61 -26.71
N GLY A 85 -8.23 -7.17 -25.51
CA GLY A 85 -8.80 -8.51 -25.37
C GLY A 85 -7.84 -9.65 -25.76
N SER A 86 -6.59 -9.36 -26.14
CA SER A 86 -5.63 -10.35 -26.63
C SER A 86 -5.05 -11.25 -25.55
N ALA A 87 -5.07 -10.80 -24.27
CA ALA A 87 -4.57 -11.59 -23.14
C ALA A 87 -5.28 -11.25 -21.84
N ASN A 88 -5.43 -12.25 -21.01
CA ASN A 88 -5.88 -12.15 -19.61
C ASN A 88 -5.27 -13.29 -18.80
N GLY A 89 -5.33 -13.23 -17.50
CA GLY A 89 -4.84 -14.30 -16.65
C GLY A 89 -4.93 -14.05 -15.16
N LEU A 90 -4.71 -15.12 -14.42
CA LEU A 90 -4.57 -15.14 -12.98
C LEU A 90 -3.36 -16.00 -12.63
N GLY A 91 -2.46 -15.51 -11.79
CA GLY A 91 -1.30 -16.30 -11.41
C GLY A 91 -0.48 -15.71 -10.27
N TYR A 92 0.31 -16.58 -9.64
CA TYR A 92 1.28 -16.20 -8.63
C TYR A 92 2.44 -15.41 -9.25
N GLN A 93 2.98 -14.43 -8.51
CA GLN A 93 3.99 -13.50 -8.99
C GLN A 93 5.24 -13.53 -8.11
N THR A 94 6.20 -14.36 -8.49
CA THR A 94 7.44 -14.57 -7.73
C THR A 94 8.38 -13.35 -7.71
N SER A 95 8.21 -12.40 -8.62
CA SER A 95 8.97 -11.14 -8.62
C SER A 95 8.34 -10.06 -7.74
N GLY A 96 7.12 -10.29 -7.27
CA GLY A 96 6.39 -9.35 -6.40
C GLY A 96 6.43 -9.72 -4.93
N ASP A 97 6.94 -10.91 -4.59
CA ASP A 97 7.03 -11.41 -3.22
C ASP A 97 8.40 -11.14 -2.58
N GLN A 98 8.51 -11.40 -1.29
CA GLN A 98 9.76 -11.37 -0.54
C GLN A 98 9.87 -12.60 0.37
N ALA A 99 11.08 -13.13 0.50
CA ALA A 99 11.45 -14.19 1.44
C ALA A 99 12.51 -13.64 2.40
N GLN A 100 12.09 -13.11 3.56
CA GLN A 100 12.95 -12.45 4.56
C GLN A 100 13.77 -11.30 3.93
N GLY A 101 13.15 -10.52 3.03
CA GLY A 101 13.77 -9.36 2.41
C GLY A 101 13.51 -8.07 3.21
N SER A 102 14.40 -7.09 3.10
CA SER A 102 14.26 -5.76 3.71
C SER A 102 14.03 -4.64 2.69
N SER A 103 13.84 -5.00 1.43
CA SER A 103 13.47 -4.05 0.38
C SER A 103 12.02 -3.59 0.55
N TYR A 104 11.67 -2.48 -0.10
CA TYR A 104 10.27 -2.06 -0.22
C TYR A 104 9.45 -3.13 -0.94
N ASN A 105 8.32 -3.53 -0.34
CA ASN A 105 7.41 -4.54 -0.91
C ASN A 105 6.48 -3.92 -1.94
N GLN A 106 6.19 -4.64 -3.01
CA GLN A 106 5.30 -4.16 -4.05
C GLN A 106 3.84 -4.07 -3.55
N VAL A 107 3.16 -2.98 -3.91
CA VAL A 107 1.72 -2.76 -3.71
C VAL A 107 0.99 -2.90 -5.04
N PHE A 108 1.55 -2.32 -6.12
CA PHE A 108 1.13 -2.55 -7.49
C PHE A 108 2.14 -3.50 -8.15
N PHE A 109 1.66 -4.54 -8.78
CA PHE A 109 2.52 -5.48 -9.48
C PHE A 109 2.85 -4.96 -10.89
N ASP A 110 4.12 -5.15 -11.32
CA ASP A 110 4.58 -4.94 -12.70
C ASP A 110 4.65 -3.45 -13.13
N GLY A 111 4.49 -2.54 -12.19
CA GLY A 111 4.57 -1.10 -12.46
C GLY A 111 3.29 -0.50 -13.02
N ILE A 112 3.28 0.81 -13.07
CA ILE A 112 2.18 1.65 -13.55
C ILE A 112 2.68 2.51 -14.71
N SER A 113 1.82 2.81 -15.68
CA SER A 113 2.10 3.75 -16.75
C SER A 113 2.24 5.18 -16.23
N ASP A 114 3.09 5.98 -16.89
CA ASP A 114 3.20 7.44 -16.70
C ASP A 114 2.28 8.23 -17.63
N GLY A 115 1.39 7.56 -18.37
CA GLY A 115 0.36 8.22 -19.21
C GLY A 115 -0.59 9.06 -18.37
N ASN A 116 -0.99 10.22 -18.89
CA ASN A 116 -1.79 11.21 -18.14
C ASN A 116 -3.13 10.71 -17.61
N ASP A 117 -3.67 9.63 -18.16
CA ASP A 117 -4.91 8.97 -17.76
C ASP A 117 -4.68 7.74 -16.87
N SER A 118 -3.42 7.37 -16.65
CA SER A 118 -3.05 6.17 -15.90
C SER A 118 -2.97 6.46 -14.41
N SER A 119 -3.54 5.60 -13.60
CA SER A 119 -3.41 5.67 -12.15
C SER A 119 -3.68 4.30 -11.49
N GLY A 120 -3.36 4.21 -10.20
CA GLY A 120 -3.72 3.07 -9.38
C GLY A 120 -4.44 3.48 -8.11
N SER A 121 -5.32 2.60 -7.63
CA SER A 121 -6.10 2.78 -6.41
C SER A 121 -6.24 1.46 -5.65
N GLY A 122 -6.58 1.54 -4.37
CA GLY A 122 -6.79 0.35 -3.55
C GLY A 122 -6.54 0.58 -2.07
N THR A 123 -6.28 -0.49 -1.35
CA THR A 123 -6.05 -0.46 0.10
C THR A 123 -4.87 -1.32 0.51
N LEU A 124 -4.24 -0.92 1.63
CA LEU A 124 -3.32 -1.73 2.41
C LEU A 124 -3.84 -1.76 3.86
N HIS A 125 -4.05 -2.95 4.39
CA HIS A 125 -4.44 -3.19 5.78
C HIS A 125 -3.21 -3.60 6.57
N LEU A 126 -2.99 -3.00 7.73
CA LEU A 126 -1.94 -3.32 8.69
C LEU A 126 -2.61 -3.70 10.02
N PHE A 127 -2.36 -4.93 10.48
CA PHE A 127 -3.05 -5.50 11.63
C PHE A 127 -2.20 -5.43 12.89
N ASP A 128 -2.79 -4.91 13.97
CA ASP A 128 -2.25 -4.81 15.34
C ASP A 128 -0.77 -4.35 15.37
N PRO A 129 -0.43 -3.21 14.72
CA PRO A 129 0.97 -2.80 14.53
C PRO A 129 1.69 -2.53 15.85
N SER A 130 0.99 -2.13 16.89
CA SER A 130 1.55 -1.88 18.22
C SER A 130 1.79 -3.13 19.07
N ASN A 131 1.40 -4.32 18.58
CA ASN A 131 1.63 -5.58 19.29
C ASN A 131 3.11 -5.88 19.45
N THR A 132 3.54 -6.27 20.65
CA THR A 132 4.93 -6.61 20.95
C THR A 132 5.17 -8.10 21.15
N THR A 133 4.17 -8.94 20.85
CA THR A 133 4.24 -10.40 20.97
C THR A 133 4.31 -11.08 19.61
N PHE A 134 3.48 -10.61 18.65
CA PHE A 134 3.34 -11.23 17.33
C PHE A 134 3.97 -10.37 16.23
N VAL A 135 4.30 -11.02 15.11
CA VAL A 135 4.66 -10.34 13.86
C VAL A 135 3.48 -9.51 13.34
N LYS A 136 3.74 -8.50 12.50
CA LYS A 136 2.71 -7.57 12.01
C LYS A 136 2.25 -7.99 10.62
N HIS A 137 1.04 -8.50 10.52
CA HIS A 137 0.46 -8.92 9.25
C HIS A 137 -0.03 -7.72 8.43
N PHE A 138 0.02 -7.87 7.11
CA PHE A 138 -0.60 -6.92 6.18
C PHE A 138 -1.28 -7.64 5.02
N ILE A 139 -2.28 -6.98 4.42
CA ILE A 139 -2.95 -7.39 3.19
C ILE A 139 -3.12 -6.17 2.31
N ALA A 140 -2.72 -6.23 1.04
CA ALA A 140 -2.99 -5.21 0.05
C ALA A 140 -3.89 -5.76 -1.06
N ASN A 141 -4.88 -4.94 -1.45
CA ASN A 141 -5.79 -5.22 -2.54
C ASN A 141 -5.89 -3.97 -3.40
N THR A 142 -5.31 -4.04 -4.62
CA THR A 142 -5.10 -2.85 -5.42
C THR A 142 -5.35 -3.12 -6.90
N MET A 143 -5.72 -2.07 -7.62
CA MET A 143 -5.90 -2.07 -9.06
C MET A 143 -5.18 -0.88 -9.69
N HIS A 144 -4.52 -1.11 -10.81
CA HIS A 144 -3.84 -0.07 -11.59
C HIS A 144 -3.88 -0.38 -13.07
N MET A 145 -3.56 0.61 -13.86
CA MET A 145 -3.36 0.46 -15.30
C MET A 145 -1.95 -0.02 -15.60
N ASN A 146 -1.84 -0.98 -16.52
CA ASN A 146 -0.58 -1.55 -16.97
C ASN A 146 0.32 -0.50 -17.65
N PRO A 147 1.65 -0.69 -17.70
CA PRO A 147 2.57 0.18 -18.42
C PRO A 147 2.26 0.34 -19.92
N THR A 148 2.77 1.42 -20.50
CA THR A 148 2.61 1.79 -21.90
C THR A 148 2.91 0.64 -22.87
N GLY A 149 2.04 0.43 -23.85
CA GLY A 149 2.15 -0.61 -24.89
C GLY A 149 1.51 -1.95 -24.55
N ALA A 150 0.96 -2.08 -23.33
CA ALA A 150 0.19 -3.24 -22.90
C ALA A 150 -0.96 -2.83 -21.98
N GLU A 151 -1.64 -1.75 -22.35
CA GLU A 151 -2.69 -1.13 -21.53
C GLU A 151 -3.75 -2.16 -21.14
N GLY A 152 -4.16 -2.09 -19.89
CA GLY A 152 -5.13 -3.01 -19.31
C GLY A 152 -5.25 -2.86 -17.81
N ALA A 153 -6.21 -3.53 -17.23
CA ALA A 153 -6.42 -3.57 -15.79
C ALA A 153 -5.57 -4.65 -15.14
N ILE A 154 -4.78 -4.29 -14.14
CA ILE A 154 -4.10 -5.23 -13.25
C ILE A 154 -4.71 -5.12 -11.85
N HIS A 155 -5.20 -6.25 -11.33
CA HIS A 155 -5.65 -6.40 -9.97
C HIS A 155 -4.60 -7.18 -9.19
N SER A 156 -3.95 -6.54 -8.21
CA SER A 156 -2.87 -7.10 -7.40
C SER A 156 -3.35 -7.43 -5.99
N PHE A 157 -3.02 -8.63 -5.54
CA PHE A 157 -3.25 -9.10 -4.17
C PHE A 157 -1.89 -9.45 -3.55
N ALA A 158 -1.50 -8.72 -2.52
CA ALA A 158 -0.30 -9.01 -1.74
C ALA A 158 -0.68 -9.24 -0.28
N ALA A 159 -0.04 -10.19 0.37
CA ALA A 159 -0.20 -10.43 1.79
C ALA A 159 1.13 -10.88 2.39
N GLY A 160 1.38 -10.54 3.65
CA GLY A 160 2.62 -10.90 4.29
C GLY A 160 2.67 -10.44 5.74
N TYR A 161 3.90 -10.42 6.25
CA TYR A 161 4.18 -9.92 7.59
C TYR A 161 5.55 -9.28 7.68
N PHE A 162 5.68 -8.29 8.54
CA PHE A 162 6.96 -7.79 9.04
C PHE A 162 7.47 -8.75 10.13
N ASN A 163 8.65 -9.34 9.92
CA ASN A 163 9.22 -10.33 10.83
C ASN A 163 9.89 -9.66 12.04
N THR A 164 9.12 -8.88 12.77
CA THR A 164 9.54 -8.21 14.00
C THR A 164 8.44 -8.30 15.05
N THR A 165 8.81 -8.44 16.31
CA THR A 165 7.90 -8.29 17.46
C THR A 165 7.88 -6.85 18.00
N SER A 166 8.76 -5.96 17.56
CA SER A 166 8.69 -4.54 17.91
C SER A 166 7.46 -3.91 17.28
N ALA A 167 6.88 -2.91 17.93
CA ALA A 167 5.75 -2.15 17.37
C ALA A 167 6.18 -1.47 16.06
N ILE A 168 5.31 -1.46 15.06
CA ILE A 168 5.43 -0.64 13.85
C ILE A 168 4.66 0.66 14.10
N ASP A 169 5.31 1.80 13.94
CA ASP A 169 4.72 3.13 14.15
C ASP A 169 4.88 4.08 12.94
N GLU A 170 5.63 3.65 11.92
CA GLU A 170 5.81 4.42 10.69
C GLU A 170 5.69 3.54 9.45
N VAL A 171 5.11 4.08 8.38
CA VAL A 171 5.00 3.44 7.05
C VAL A 171 5.38 4.44 5.97
N SER A 172 6.20 4.02 5.02
CA SER A 172 6.62 4.83 3.87
C SER A 172 6.22 4.19 2.55
N PHE A 173 5.82 5.02 1.62
CA PHE A 173 5.45 4.66 0.24
C PHE A 173 6.34 5.40 -0.75
N LYS A 174 6.80 4.71 -1.80
CA LYS A 174 7.54 5.32 -2.90
C LYS A 174 7.41 4.51 -4.18
N MET A 175 7.78 5.12 -5.28
CA MET A 175 7.99 4.40 -6.53
C MET A 175 9.35 3.68 -6.53
N SER A 176 9.49 2.61 -7.31
CA SER A 176 10.77 1.91 -7.52
C SER A 176 11.77 2.78 -8.33
N SER A 177 11.24 3.69 -9.15
CA SER A 177 12.00 4.68 -9.92
C SER A 177 11.18 5.96 -10.08
N GLY A 178 11.86 7.12 -10.13
CA GLY A 178 11.19 8.42 -10.22
C GLY A 178 10.37 8.76 -8.97
N ASN A 179 9.48 9.72 -9.10
CA ASN A 179 8.64 10.25 -8.04
C ASN A 179 7.21 9.68 -8.12
N ILE A 180 6.48 9.74 -6.99
CA ILE A 180 5.02 9.71 -7.01
C ILE A 180 4.60 11.08 -7.54
N ASP A 181 4.15 11.14 -8.78
CA ASP A 181 3.83 12.41 -9.43
C ASP A 181 2.60 13.06 -8.77
N SER A 182 1.54 12.28 -8.62
CA SER A 182 0.30 12.71 -7.98
C SER A 182 -0.39 11.56 -7.26
N GLY A 183 -1.46 11.89 -6.54
CA GLY A 183 -2.30 10.93 -5.82
C GLY A 183 -2.44 11.26 -4.34
N VAL A 184 -3.27 10.47 -3.68
CA VAL A 184 -3.59 10.68 -2.25
C VAL A 184 -3.52 9.36 -1.52
N ILE A 185 -2.86 9.38 -0.37
CA ILE A 185 -2.91 8.30 0.63
C ILE A 185 -3.65 8.81 1.85
N LYS A 186 -4.70 8.10 2.27
CA LYS A 186 -5.43 8.39 3.51
C LYS A 186 -5.21 7.27 4.49
N LEU A 187 -4.99 7.61 5.76
CA LEU A 187 -4.89 6.66 6.87
C LEU A 187 -6.18 6.68 7.67
N TYR A 188 -6.70 5.50 7.97
CA TYR A 188 -7.84 5.27 8.86
C TYR A 188 -7.47 4.24 9.92
N GLY A 189 -8.05 4.39 11.12
CA GLY A 189 -8.12 3.36 12.14
C GLY A 189 -9.49 2.67 12.12
N VAL A 190 -9.53 1.40 12.49
CA VAL A 190 -10.77 0.59 12.61
C VAL A 190 -11.04 0.31 14.07
N ASN A 191 -12.25 0.66 14.54
CA ASN A 191 -12.75 0.35 15.88
C ASN A 191 -13.38 -1.04 15.93
#